data_9172f37d71877e1469e45d7ccb08cb7c
#
_entry.id   9172f37d71877e1469e45d7ccb08cb7c
#
_cell.length_a   1.000
_cell.length_b   1.000
_cell.length_c   1.000
_cell.angle_alpha   90.00
_cell.angle_beta   90.00
_cell.angle_gamma   90.00
#
_symmetry.space_group_name_H-M   'P 1'
#
loop_
_entity.id
_entity.type
_entity.pdbx_description
1 polymer ?
#
loop_
_entity_poly.entity_id
_entity_poly.type
_entity_poly.pdbx_seq_one_letter_code
_entity_poly.pdbx_strand_id
1 'polypeptide(L)'
;MSSPKLWISFVLLAALLPRQISSLLSCIDESGHPVDQWVVLSQNEDYQYYWHDGEQGFVKSAFDTNQTENGNIMLTMNQLYDPSLDLDNIAYSLYNDDPPPPDGTASSTYAHAKGVLMTDNVQGFWLVHSKPNW
;
A
#
# COMPACT_ATOMS: atom_id res chain seq x y z
N MET A 1 -58.70 -42.31 12.67
CA MET A 1 -57.34 -42.31 13.19
C MET A 1 -56.47 -41.53 12.18
N SER A 2 -56.19 -40.30 12.47
CA SER A 2 -55.39 -39.45 11.58
C SER A 2 -53.89 -39.44 12.03
N SER A 3 -53.02 -39.82 11.10
CA SER A 3 -51.59 -39.88 11.30
C SER A 3 -50.99 -38.45 11.39
N PRO A 4 -50.14 -38.16 12.35
CA PRO A 4 -49.48 -36.85 12.41
C PRO A 4 -48.42 -36.74 11.31
N LYS A 5 -48.51 -35.66 10.50
CA LYS A 5 -47.51 -35.30 9.53
C LYS A 5 -46.33 -34.62 10.26
N LEU A 6 -45.17 -35.27 10.25
CA LEU A 6 -43.93 -34.74 10.78
C LEU A 6 -43.34 -33.73 9.78
N TRP A 7 -43.31 -32.45 10.13
CA TRP A 7 -42.64 -31.42 9.35
C TRP A 7 -41.19 -31.29 9.85
N ILE A 8 -40.25 -31.78 9.03
CA ILE A 8 -38.81 -31.56 9.29
C ILE A 8 -38.42 -30.22 8.67
N SER A 9 -38.26 -29.22 9.53
CA SER A 9 -37.70 -27.94 9.11
C SER A 9 -36.16 -28.04 9.03
N PHE A 10 -35.63 -28.01 7.82
CA PHE A 10 -34.19 -27.83 7.61
C PHE A 10 -33.84 -26.36 7.85
N VAL A 11 -33.21 -26.08 8.97
CA VAL A 11 -32.54 -24.79 9.18
C VAL A 11 -31.20 -24.85 8.45
N LEU A 12 -31.14 -24.19 7.30
CA LEU A 12 -29.88 -24.00 6.59
C LEU A 12 -29.06 -22.96 7.38
N LEU A 13 -28.17 -23.43 8.25
CA LEU A 13 -27.20 -22.58 8.92
C LEU A 13 -26.13 -22.16 7.88
N ALA A 14 -26.35 -21.05 7.18
CA ALA A 14 -25.34 -20.45 6.34
C ALA A 14 -24.23 -19.95 7.28
N ALA A 15 -23.17 -20.75 7.41
CA ALA A 15 -21.96 -20.30 8.05
C ALA A 15 -21.45 -19.09 7.26
N LEU A 16 -21.63 -17.91 7.81
CA LEU A 16 -20.93 -16.72 7.38
C LEU A 16 -19.44 -16.93 7.75
N LEU A 17 -18.72 -17.58 6.86
CA LEU A 17 -17.26 -17.57 6.92
C LEU A 17 -16.87 -16.09 6.81
N PRO A 18 -16.04 -15.56 7.72
CA PRO A 18 -15.48 -14.25 7.54
C PRO A 18 -14.78 -14.26 6.18
N ARG A 19 -15.28 -13.44 5.27
CA ARG A 19 -14.59 -13.18 4.02
C ARG A 19 -13.28 -12.52 4.46
N GLN A 20 -12.18 -13.26 4.43
CA GLN A 20 -10.88 -12.66 4.54
C GLN A 20 -10.81 -11.69 3.36
N ILE A 21 -10.98 -10.41 3.66
CA ILE A 21 -10.58 -9.35 2.76
C ILE A 21 -9.06 -9.44 2.84
N SER A 22 -8.48 -10.24 1.97
CA SER A 22 -7.06 -10.14 1.67
C SER A 22 -6.85 -8.67 1.30
N SER A 23 -6.16 -7.93 2.14
CA SER A 23 -5.73 -6.58 1.81
C SER A 23 -4.89 -6.73 0.54
N LEU A 24 -5.41 -6.19 -0.54
CA LEU A 24 -4.78 -6.28 -1.85
C LEU A 24 -3.56 -5.37 -1.80
N LEU A 25 -2.36 -5.94 -1.67
CA LEU A 25 -1.12 -5.16 -1.73
C LEU A 25 -0.97 -4.57 -3.13
N SER A 26 -1.00 -3.25 -3.23
CA SER A 26 -1.02 -2.55 -4.52
C SER A 26 -0.45 -1.15 -4.40
N CYS A 27 -0.10 -0.53 -5.52
CA CYS A 27 -0.03 0.92 -5.60
C CYS A 27 -1.43 1.49 -5.35
N ILE A 28 -1.54 2.53 -4.54
CA ILE A 28 -2.81 3.19 -4.20
C ILE A 28 -2.78 4.62 -4.74
N ASP A 29 -3.83 5.02 -5.43
CA ASP A 29 -4.00 6.40 -5.92
C ASP A 29 -4.43 7.36 -4.80
N GLU A 30 -4.53 8.66 -5.12
CA GLU A 30 -4.97 9.68 -4.15
C GLU A 30 -6.44 9.54 -3.69
N SER A 31 -7.23 8.76 -4.41
CA SER A 31 -8.63 8.46 -4.08
C SER A 31 -8.76 7.20 -3.23
N GLY A 32 -7.66 6.51 -2.95
CA GLY A 32 -7.63 5.27 -2.19
C GLY A 32 -7.95 4.03 -3.01
N HIS A 33 -7.88 4.10 -4.34
CA HIS A 33 -8.10 2.95 -5.20
C HIS A 33 -6.79 2.27 -5.59
N PRO A 34 -6.78 0.94 -5.71
CA PRO A 34 -5.63 0.22 -6.25
C PRO A 34 -5.45 0.53 -7.72
N VAL A 35 -4.21 0.78 -8.12
CA VAL A 35 -3.78 1.04 -9.50
C VAL A 35 -2.53 0.22 -9.81
N ASP A 36 -2.27 -0.04 -11.09
CA ASP A 36 -1.12 -0.83 -11.52
C ASP A 36 0.20 -0.11 -11.30
N GLN A 37 0.20 1.21 -11.43
CA GLN A 37 1.39 2.05 -11.27
C GLN A 37 1.02 3.51 -11.01
N TRP A 38 1.96 4.25 -10.47
CA TRP A 38 1.98 5.71 -10.52
C TRP A 38 3.42 6.24 -10.53
N VAL A 39 3.59 7.43 -11.07
CA VAL A 39 4.84 8.18 -11.06
C VAL A 39 4.60 9.50 -10.36
N VAL A 40 5.52 9.88 -9.50
CA VAL A 40 5.48 11.15 -8.77
C VAL A 40 6.70 12.00 -9.16
N LEU A 41 6.45 13.26 -9.46
CA LEU A 41 7.47 14.28 -9.66
C LEU A 41 7.32 15.35 -8.59
N SER A 42 8.32 15.51 -7.74
CA SER A 42 8.37 16.60 -6.74
C SER A 42 9.62 17.44 -6.93
N GLN A 43 9.54 18.71 -6.57
CA GLN A 43 10.72 19.58 -6.49
C GLN A 43 11.37 19.45 -5.11
N ASN A 44 12.70 19.57 -5.05
CA ASN A 44 13.47 19.30 -3.83
C ASN A 44 13.14 20.24 -2.65
N GLU A 45 12.74 21.48 -2.93
CA GLU A 45 12.47 22.51 -1.91
C GLU A 45 10.99 22.68 -1.60
N ASP A 46 10.12 22.06 -2.39
CA ASP A 46 8.68 22.10 -2.23
C ASP A 46 8.18 20.67 -1.95
N TYR A 47 7.31 20.51 -0.98
CA TYR A 47 6.67 19.21 -0.71
C TYR A 47 5.55 18.90 -1.69
N GLN A 48 5.12 19.85 -2.50
CA GLN A 48 4.13 19.64 -3.55
C GLN A 48 4.66 18.71 -4.63
N TYR A 49 3.75 17.93 -5.20
CA TYR A 49 4.10 17.02 -6.28
C TYR A 49 3.03 16.95 -7.37
N TYR A 50 3.43 16.45 -8.51
CA TYR A 50 2.56 16.05 -9.61
C TYR A 50 2.62 14.53 -9.73
N TRP A 51 1.52 13.91 -10.07
CA TRP A 51 1.47 12.47 -10.24
C TRP A 51 0.74 12.05 -11.51
N HIS A 52 0.96 10.81 -11.93
CA HIS A 52 0.45 10.22 -13.14
C HIS A 52 0.32 8.70 -12.95
N ASP A 53 -0.81 8.11 -13.33
CA ASP A 53 -1.14 6.68 -13.16
C ASP A 53 -0.96 5.85 -14.43
N GLY A 54 -0.57 6.47 -15.54
CA GLY A 54 -0.44 5.82 -16.85
C GLY A 54 -1.59 6.16 -17.80
N GLU A 55 -2.73 6.61 -17.30
CA GLU A 55 -3.92 6.89 -18.13
C GLU A 55 -4.10 8.38 -18.44
N GLN A 56 -3.76 9.24 -17.50
CA GLN A 56 -3.90 10.69 -17.63
C GLN A 56 -2.51 11.34 -17.70
N GLY A 57 -2.45 12.59 -18.12
CA GLY A 57 -1.22 13.40 -17.97
C GLY A 57 -0.93 13.72 -16.50
N PHE A 58 0.24 14.29 -16.21
CA PHE A 58 0.58 14.70 -14.85
C PHE A 58 -0.43 15.69 -14.29
N VAL A 59 -0.99 15.36 -13.15
CA VAL A 59 -1.93 16.20 -12.38
C VAL A 59 -1.23 16.67 -11.11
N LYS A 60 -1.50 17.91 -10.71
CA LYS A 60 -1.03 18.42 -9.42
C LYS A 60 -1.77 17.71 -8.30
N SER A 61 -1.03 17.18 -7.34
CA SER A 61 -1.61 16.59 -6.15
C SER A 61 -2.31 17.63 -5.27
N ALA A 62 -3.35 17.20 -4.58
CA ALA A 62 -3.96 17.95 -3.49
C ALA A 62 -3.16 17.83 -2.18
N PHE A 63 -2.16 16.93 -2.14
CA PHE A 63 -1.40 16.58 -0.97
C PHE A 63 0.09 16.88 -1.17
N ASP A 64 0.81 16.96 -0.08
CA ASP A 64 2.26 17.16 -0.06
C ASP A 64 2.98 15.83 0.23
N THR A 65 4.23 15.69 -0.22
CA THR A 65 5.04 14.48 0.01
C THR A 65 5.40 14.24 1.48
N ASN A 66 5.24 15.21 2.36
CA ASN A 66 5.53 15.10 3.79
C ASN A 66 4.28 14.77 4.64
N GLN A 67 3.13 14.54 4.02
CA GLN A 67 1.95 14.08 4.73
C GLN A 67 2.10 12.63 5.19
N THR A 68 1.43 12.28 6.27
CA THR A 68 1.52 10.96 6.91
C THR A 68 0.30 10.07 6.67
N GLU A 69 -0.78 10.62 6.13
CA GLU A 69 -2.05 9.89 6.05
C GLU A 69 -2.66 9.86 4.64
N ASN A 70 -2.33 10.84 3.80
CA ASN A 70 -2.99 11.02 2.50
C ASN A 70 -1.98 11.11 1.35
N GLY A 71 -2.51 11.06 0.13
CA GLY A 71 -1.73 11.05 -1.09
C GLY A 71 -1.26 9.64 -1.47
N ASN A 72 -1.04 9.41 -2.75
CA ASN A 72 -0.72 8.10 -3.29
C ASN A 72 0.55 7.46 -2.67
N ILE A 73 1.55 8.26 -2.33
CA ILE A 73 2.76 7.77 -1.65
C ILE A 73 2.40 7.17 -0.30
N MET A 74 1.75 7.95 0.56
CA MET A 74 1.46 7.51 1.93
C MET A 74 0.37 6.45 1.99
N LEU A 75 -0.65 6.53 1.15
CA LEU A 75 -1.67 5.49 1.06
C LEU A 75 -1.06 4.14 0.64
N THR A 76 -0.07 4.15 -0.26
CA THR A 76 0.68 2.95 -0.63
C THR A 76 1.57 2.47 0.53
N MET A 77 2.30 3.37 1.18
CA MET A 77 3.21 3.04 2.28
C MET A 77 2.49 2.57 3.55
N ASN A 78 1.32 3.12 3.84
CA ASN A 78 0.55 2.78 5.04
C ASN A 78 0.12 1.31 5.07
N GLN A 79 0.12 0.62 3.94
CA GLN A 79 -0.09 -0.82 3.90
C GLN A 79 0.98 -1.58 4.72
N LEU A 80 2.22 -1.08 4.80
CA LEU A 80 3.29 -1.69 5.62
C LEU A 80 2.98 -1.64 7.12
N TYR A 81 2.21 -0.67 7.55
CA TYR A 81 1.88 -0.42 8.96
C TYR A 81 0.46 -0.85 9.35
N ASP A 82 -0.26 -1.51 8.45
CA ASP A 82 -1.60 -2.01 8.72
C ASP A 82 -1.55 -3.18 9.72
N PRO A 83 -2.09 -3.01 10.95
CA PRO A 83 -2.03 -4.04 11.98
C PRO A 83 -2.89 -5.28 11.64
N SER A 84 -3.73 -5.21 10.62
CA SER A 84 -4.54 -6.35 10.15
C SER A 84 -3.79 -7.26 9.18
N LEU A 85 -2.60 -6.87 8.71
CA LEU A 85 -1.79 -7.68 7.82
C LEU A 85 -1.24 -8.92 8.53
N ASP A 86 -1.37 -10.04 7.87
CA ASP A 86 -0.72 -11.28 8.27
C ASP A 86 0.74 -11.29 7.79
N LEU A 87 1.63 -10.78 8.64
CA LEU A 87 3.05 -10.65 8.32
C LEU A 87 3.76 -11.99 8.09
N ASP A 88 3.18 -13.11 8.50
CA ASP A 88 3.74 -14.44 8.22
C ASP A 88 3.66 -14.82 6.73
N ASN A 89 2.76 -14.15 6.00
CA ASN A 89 2.56 -14.37 4.57
C ASN A 89 3.04 -13.20 3.69
N ILE A 90 3.72 -12.21 4.28
CA ILE A 90 4.21 -11.02 3.58
C ILE A 90 5.72 -10.95 3.66
N ALA A 91 6.37 -10.78 2.51
CA ALA A 91 7.76 -10.40 2.44
C ALA A 91 7.88 -8.90 2.15
N TYR A 92 8.78 -8.22 2.87
CA TYR A 92 9.07 -6.82 2.61
C TYR A 92 10.55 -6.50 2.76
N SER A 93 11.00 -5.46 2.09
CA SER A 93 12.34 -4.92 2.19
C SER A 93 12.30 -3.40 2.10
N LEU A 94 12.96 -2.76 3.07
CA LEU A 94 13.19 -1.32 3.05
C LEU A 94 14.69 -1.11 2.80
N TYR A 95 15.03 -0.23 1.89
CA TYR A 95 16.41 0.12 1.60
C TYR A 95 16.54 1.63 1.41
N ASN A 96 17.59 2.22 2.01
CA ASN A 96 17.87 3.63 1.96
C ASN A 96 19.37 3.87 2.09
N ASP A 97 20.01 4.45 1.07
CA ASP A 97 21.44 4.80 1.07
C ASP A 97 21.70 6.18 1.72
N ASP A 98 20.64 6.91 2.07
CA ASP A 98 20.70 8.25 2.67
C ASP A 98 19.61 8.36 3.76
N PRO A 99 19.72 7.56 4.85
CA PRO A 99 18.72 7.55 5.91
C PRO A 99 18.75 8.86 6.71
N PRO A 100 17.60 9.27 7.28
CA PRO A 100 17.55 10.44 8.13
C PRO A 100 18.40 10.27 9.39
N PRO A 101 18.98 11.36 9.93
CA PRO A 101 19.65 11.31 11.24
C PRO A 101 18.69 10.80 12.36
N PRO A 102 19.18 10.03 13.37
CA PRO A 102 20.60 9.73 13.63
C PRO A 102 21.12 8.43 12.98
N ASP A 103 20.31 7.74 12.17
CA ASP A 103 20.51 6.35 11.78
C ASP A 103 21.62 6.14 10.71
N GLY A 104 22.13 7.20 10.13
CA GLY A 104 23.21 7.04 9.16
C GLY A 104 23.78 8.33 8.61
N THR A 105 24.83 8.14 7.83
CA THR A 105 25.43 9.18 6.99
C THR A 105 25.29 8.76 5.54
N ALA A 106 24.80 9.66 4.71
CA ALA A 106 24.77 9.46 3.27
C ALA A 106 26.14 9.03 2.75
N SER A 107 26.18 8.02 1.91
CA SER A 107 27.42 7.54 1.30
C SER A 107 27.34 7.67 -0.22
N SER A 108 28.24 8.49 -0.78
CA SER A 108 28.37 8.59 -2.24
C SER A 108 29.07 7.39 -2.90
N THR A 109 29.47 6.40 -2.09
CA THR A 109 30.17 5.18 -2.56
C THR A 109 29.21 4.13 -3.06
N TYR A 110 27.95 4.17 -2.63
CA TYR A 110 26.91 3.21 -2.99
C TYR A 110 25.94 3.79 -4.03
N ALA A 111 25.11 2.94 -4.59
CA ALA A 111 24.06 3.38 -5.51
C ALA A 111 23.09 4.33 -4.79
N HIS A 112 22.73 5.43 -5.44
CA HIS A 112 21.73 6.38 -4.91
C HIS A 112 20.32 5.79 -5.10
N ALA A 113 19.96 4.87 -4.20
CA ALA A 113 18.74 4.10 -4.32
C ALA A 113 18.02 3.98 -2.97
N LYS A 114 16.74 4.30 -2.99
CA LYS A 114 15.84 4.23 -1.85
C LYS A 114 14.53 3.59 -2.28
N GLY A 115 13.92 2.83 -1.40
CA GLY A 115 12.61 2.28 -1.72
C GLY A 115 12.07 1.27 -0.74
N VAL A 116 10.88 0.82 -1.05
CA VAL A 116 10.12 -0.19 -0.33
C VAL A 116 9.59 -1.21 -1.32
N LEU A 117 9.91 -2.46 -1.08
CA LEU A 117 9.28 -3.60 -1.73
C LEU A 117 8.39 -4.30 -0.71
N MET A 118 7.17 -4.60 -1.08
CA MET A 118 6.25 -5.38 -0.26
C MET A 118 5.45 -6.31 -1.16
N THR A 119 5.36 -7.58 -0.78
CA THR A 119 4.64 -8.59 -1.58
C THR A 119 4.08 -9.68 -0.69
N ASP A 120 2.89 -10.16 -1.04
CA ASP A 120 2.38 -11.47 -0.65
C ASP A 120 2.73 -12.51 -1.75
N ASN A 121 2.18 -13.68 -1.71
CA ASN A 121 2.48 -14.70 -2.73
C ASN A 121 1.76 -14.47 -4.08
N VAL A 122 0.96 -13.42 -4.20
CA VAL A 122 0.09 -13.18 -5.36
C VAL A 122 0.40 -11.84 -6.00
N GLN A 123 0.68 -10.81 -5.20
CA GLN A 123 0.80 -9.43 -5.63
C GLN A 123 1.67 -8.62 -4.67
N GLY A 124 1.91 -7.37 -5.01
CA GLY A 124 2.72 -6.47 -4.19
C GLY A 124 2.94 -5.14 -4.89
N PHE A 125 3.73 -4.30 -4.26
CA PHE A 125 4.20 -3.06 -4.86
C PHE A 125 5.70 -2.88 -4.65
N TRP A 126 6.31 -2.11 -5.52
CA TRP A 126 7.69 -1.66 -5.40
C TRP A 126 7.75 -0.15 -5.59
N LEU A 127 7.94 0.57 -4.50
CA LEU A 127 8.18 2.00 -4.51
C LEU A 127 9.68 2.24 -4.60
N VAL A 128 10.11 3.02 -5.60
CA VAL A 128 11.48 3.47 -5.78
C VAL A 128 11.50 5.00 -5.77
N HIS A 129 12.40 5.60 -5.04
CA HIS A 129 12.50 7.06 -4.99
C HIS A 129 13.94 7.56 -4.86
N SER A 130 14.13 8.85 -5.12
CA SER A 130 15.41 9.55 -4.99
C SER A 130 15.40 10.63 -3.93
N LYS A 131 14.31 10.80 -3.18
CA LYS A 131 14.22 11.87 -2.16
C LYS A 131 15.15 11.56 -0.99
N PRO A 132 16.10 12.47 -0.65
CA PRO A 132 16.99 12.28 0.48
C PRO A 132 16.25 12.46 1.81
N ASN A 133 16.76 11.82 2.88
CA ASN A 133 16.25 11.95 4.26
C ASN A 133 14.75 11.63 4.43
N TRP A 134 14.26 10.68 3.67
CA TRP A 134 12.85 10.29 3.68
C TRP A 134 12.67 8.83 4.06
#